data_4adcd3e9dc30e02a7aafd954c43cdea4
#
_entry.id   4adcd3e9dc30e02a7aafd954c43cdea4
#
_cell.length_a   1.000
_cell.length_b   1.000
_cell.length_c   1.000
_cell.angle_alpha   90.00
_cell.angle_beta   90.00
_cell.angle_gamma   90.00
#
_symmetry.space_group_name_H-M   'P 1'
#
loop_
_entity.id
_entity.type
_entity.pdbx_description
1 polymer ?
#
loop_
_entity_poly.entity_id
_entity_poly.type
_entity_poly.pdbx_seq_one_letter_code
_entity_poly.pdbx_strand_id
1 'polypeptide(L)'
;MKLLVFSTVIPTKKNLRVKTFETLHKALKKRIPTELIWVVYQPDQFEKIMMDDQTIYCIQDFNDGVDLLKKLNPDLVLVPNRKEPIQHSASLAGKTLGIPLIGFSGAKIDNRLFGEKFENMKVEGQTRAAFKKLLQNKLPADSEEQSKFLRRARFFLYKYRFFIKTQLSVKRNIFKIFFLLLRDFVNFGSSASLPFNTSLDHYLLHDKLEVGRHQYYGIPAEKISVVGNPLLDDIFHKISTVKTRTKINNQIKILIFTDSLYEHGIWSYKERESFLKNLFGKLQEDKTILFDIKIHPTTESETYYQGLFKKLGLSAKIFQSEDLYDLINNYDIIVTYGVSTTHTELSLCGKKTILISTKHLPTFLLVDEAIKAELIRQCNNFMDLIPLIHDFHEQEINLTNEFIEQRDKYFYKFDGKSGKRAADSIIQFFETMKSKSN
;
A
#
# COMPACT_ATOMS: atom_id res chain seq x y z
N MET A 1 -21.03 1.17 18.01
CA MET A 1 -21.05 1.53 16.57
C MET A 1 -20.51 0.36 15.77
N LYS A 2 -21.24 -0.09 14.75
CA LYS A 2 -20.80 -1.12 13.81
C LYS A 2 -20.15 -0.44 12.61
N LEU A 3 -18.84 -0.57 12.50
CA LEU A 3 -18.04 0.04 11.44
C LEU A 3 -17.67 -1.00 10.39
N LEU A 4 -18.15 -0.84 9.15
CA LEU A 4 -17.83 -1.72 8.04
C LEU A 4 -16.66 -1.19 7.23
N VAL A 5 -15.67 -2.05 6.94
CA VAL A 5 -14.48 -1.75 6.13
C VAL A 5 -14.25 -2.82 5.07
N PHE A 6 -13.60 -2.42 3.97
CA PHE A 6 -13.28 -3.32 2.86
C PHE A 6 -11.79 -3.65 2.82
N SER A 7 -11.46 -4.92 2.57
CA SER A 7 -10.07 -5.39 2.38
C SER A 7 -9.95 -6.31 1.17
N THR A 8 -8.77 -6.34 0.54
CA THR A 8 -8.42 -7.29 -0.53
C THR A 8 -7.71 -8.52 0.01
N VAL A 9 -7.41 -8.56 1.30
CA VAL A 9 -6.71 -9.63 1.98
C VAL A 9 -7.40 -9.93 3.31
N ILE A 10 -7.34 -11.17 3.76
CA ILE A 10 -7.80 -11.55 5.09
C ILE A 10 -6.96 -10.79 6.12
N PRO A 11 -7.59 -10.14 7.12
CA PRO A 11 -6.88 -9.42 8.16
C PRO A 11 -5.88 -10.34 8.88
N THR A 12 -4.61 -10.00 8.75
CA THR A 12 -3.51 -10.66 9.44
C THR A 12 -2.62 -9.61 10.08
N LYS A 13 -1.94 -9.96 11.17
CA LYS A 13 -1.08 -9.01 11.91
C LYS A 13 0.03 -8.34 11.08
N LYS A 14 0.39 -8.93 9.93
CA LYS A 14 1.52 -8.46 9.09
C LYS A 14 1.11 -7.57 7.91
N ASN A 15 -0.17 -7.32 7.70
CA ASN A 15 -0.63 -6.55 6.54
C ASN A 15 -0.79 -5.06 6.87
N LEU A 16 -0.12 -4.19 6.12
CA LEU A 16 -0.14 -2.73 6.34
C LEU A 16 -1.55 -2.12 6.28
N ARG A 17 -2.41 -2.62 5.38
CA ARG A 17 -3.81 -2.13 5.28
C ARG A 17 -4.61 -2.49 6.52
N VAL A 18 -4.39 -3.68 7.04
CA VAL A 18 -5.01 -4.14 8.27
C VAL A 18 -4.56 -3.26 9.44
N LYS A 19 -3.26 -3.04 9.58
CA LYS A 19 -2.69 -2.16 10.63
C LYS A 19 -3.31 -0.76 10.62
N THR A 20 -3.56 -0.18 9.45
CA THR A 20 -4.23 1.13 9.34
C THR A 20 -5.60 1.13 10.02
N PHE A 21 -6.43 0.13 9.71
CA PHE A 21 -7.77 0.02 10.28
C PHE A 21 -7.75 -0.43 11.75
N GLU A 22 -6.79 -1.27 12.15
CA GLU A 22 -6.58 -1.63 13.56
C GLU A 22 -6.21 -0.43 14.41
N THR A 23 -5.30 0.43 13.92
CA THR A 23 -4.92 1.67 14.62
C THR A 23 -6.12 2.60 14.77
N LEU A 24 -6.91 2.76 13.70
CA LEU A 24 -8.15 3.52 13.73
C LEU A 24 -9.17 2.91 14.71
N HIS A 25 -9.38 1.60 14.65
CA HIS A 25 -10.32 0.88 15.52
C HIS A 25 -9.93 1.01 17.00
N LYS A 26 -8.65 0.84 17.32
CA LYS A 26 -8.14 1.08 18.68
C LYS A 26 -8.40 2.50 19.18
N ALA A 27 -8.26 3.49 18.30
CA ALA A 27 -8.54 4.89 18.65
C ALA A 27 -10.05 5.14 18.86
N LEU A 28 -10.93 4.55 18.03
CA LEU A 28 -12.39 4.61 18.18
C LEU A 28 -12.85 3.94 19.48
N LYS A 29 -12.37 2.75 19.78
CA LYS A 29 -12.73 1.99 21.00
C LYS A 29 -12.44 2.72 22.30
N LYS A 30 -11.42 3.58 22.32
CA LYS A 30 -11.12 4.44 23.48
C LYS A 30 -12.19 5.51 23.73
N ARG A 31 -13.09 5.76 22.77
CA ARG A 31 -14.07 6.84 22.81
C ARG A 31 -15.51 6.31 22.84
N ILE A 32 -15.79 5.32 22.02
CA ILE A 32 -17.13 4.70 21.91
C ILE A 32 -16.99 3.19 21.67
N PRO A 33 -17.89 2.35 22.21
CA PRO A 33 -17.93 0.93 21.88
C PRO A 33 -18.06 0.76 20.37
N THR A 34 -17.10 0.06 19.75
CA THR A 34 -17.04 -0.12 18.29
C THR A 34 -16.74 -1.56 17.93
N GLU A 35 -17.60 -2.16 17.11
CA GLU A 35 -17.39 -3.44 16.42
C GLU A 35 -16.85 -3.15 15.01
N LEU A 36 -15.79 -3.83 14.60
CA LEU A 36 -15.21 -3.72 13.27
C LEU A 36 -15.64 -4.89 12.40
N ILE A 37 -16.37 -4.61 11.32
CA ILE A 37 -16.83 -5.58 10.35
C ILE A 37 -15.96 -5.50 9.09
N TRP A 38 -15.24 -6.58 8.80
CA TRP A 38 -14.44 -6.68 7.58
C TRP A 38 -15.21 -7.38 6.47
N VAL A 39 -15.23 -6.79 5.29
CA VAL A 39 -15.66 -7.45 4.06
C VAL A 39 -14.46 -7.63 3.16
N VAL A 40 -14.03 -8.89 3.02
CA VAL A 40 -12.84 -9.25 2.26
C VAL A 40 -13.25 -9.68 0.85
N TYR A 41 -12.71 -8.98 -0.15
CA TYR A 41 -12.97 -9.26 -1.56
C TYR A 41 -11.69 -9.75 -2.25
N GLN A 42 -11.58 -11.07 -2.30
CA GLN A 42 -10.47 -11.81 -2.92
C GLN A 42 -10.98 -13.00 -3.73
N PRO A 43 -10.13 -13.61 -4.61
CA PRO A 43 -10.53 -14.76 -5.43
C PRO A 43 -10.91 -16.00 -4.62
N ASP A 44 -10.28 -16.18 -3.46
CA ASP A 44 -10.48 -17.35 -2.61
C ASP A 44 -11.68 -17.13 -1.69
N GLN A 45 -12.61 -18.08 -1.70
CA GLN A 45 -13.69 -18.11 -0.73
C GLN A 45 -13.18 -18.66 0.61
N PHE A 46 -13.68 -18.13 1.70
CA PHE A 46 -13.40 -18.60 3.05
C PHE A 46 -14.66 -18.47 3.92
N GLU A 47 -14.72 -19.24 4.98
CA GLU A 47 -15.79 -19.15 5.97
C GLU A 47 -15.66 -17.89 6.83
N LYS A 48 -16.78 -17.43 7.37
CA LYS A 48 -16.82 -16.30 8.31
C LYS A 48 -15.87 -16.54 9.49
N ILE A 49 -15.04 -15.56 9.79
CA ILE A 49 -14.10 -15.58 10.92
C ILE A 49 -14.57 -14.57 11.96
N MET A 50 -14.63 -15.01 13.21
CA MET A 50 -14.96 -14.17 14.37
C MET A 50 -13.71 -14.01 15.24
N MET A 51 -13.40 -12.79 15.63
CA MET A 51 -12.30 -12.44 16.53
C MET A 51 -12.84 -11.38 17.49
N ASP A 52 -12.74 -11.57 18.78
CA ASP A 52 -13.21 -10.67 19.85
C ASP A 52 -14.28 -9.63 19.44
N ASP A 53 -13.84 -8.46 19.00
CA ASP A 53 -14.65 -7.33 18.55
C ASP A 53 -14.59 -7.07 17.04
N GLN A 54 -14.15 -8.07 16.28
CA GLN A 54 -14.04 -8.02 14.82
C GLN A 54 -14.71 -9.23 14.18
N THR A 55 -15.42 -8.99 13.08
CA THR A 55 -16.03 -10.06 12.29
C THR A 55 -15.59 -9.91 10.82
N ILE A 56 -15.15 -11.00 10.22
CA ILE A 56 -14.63 -11.03 8.86
C ILE A 56 -15.55 -11.86 7.98
N TYR A 57 -16.08 -11.24 6.93
CA TYR A 57 -16.94 -11.87 5.95
C TYR A 57 -16.27 -11.95 4.59
N CYS A 58 -16.53 -13.04 3.86
CA CYS A 58 -16.20 -13.13 2.45
C CYS A 58 -17.24 -12.36 1.63
N ILE A 59 -16.79 -11.54 0.66
CA ILE A 59 -17.72 -10.82 -0.23
C ILE A 59 -18.63 -11.77 -1.02
N GLN A 60 -18.18 -13.00 -1.26
CA GLN A 60 -18.92 -14.02 -2.02
C GLN A 60 -20.13 -14.58 -1.27
N ASP A 61 -20.29 -14.28 0.03
CA ASP A 61 -21.46 -14.64 0.83
C ASP A 61 -22.67 -13.74 0.55
N PHE A 62 -22.48 -12.70 -0.27
CA PHE A 62 -23.50 -11.70 -0.59
C PHE A 62 -23.82 -11.66 -2.07
N ASN A 63 -25.11 -11.48 -2.38
CA ASN A 63 -25.57 -11.40 -3.76
C ASN A 63 -25.19 -10.11 -4.46
N ASP A 64 -25.27 -8.98 -3.74
CA ASP A 64 -24.99 -7.63 -4.21
C ASP A 64 -24.75 -6.68 -3.01
N GLY A 65 -24.51 -5.40 -3.29
CA GLY A 65 -24.24 -4.40 -2.26
C GLY A 65 -25.43 -4.10 -1.34
N VAL A 66 -26.68 -4.25 -1.83
CA VAL A 66 -27.87 -4.05 -1.01
C VAL A 66 -28.08 -5.22 -0.04
N ASP A 67 -27.92 -6.44 -0.53
CA ASP A 67 -27.97 -7.66 0.30
C ASP A 67 -26.88 -7.62 1.39
N LEU A 68 -25.66 -7.23 1.03
CA LEU A 68 -24.55 -7.05 1.94
C LEU A 68 -24.90 -6.08 3.08
N LEU A 69 -25.31 -4.86 2.76
CA LEU A 69 -25.55 -3.85 3.77
C LEU A 69 -26.80 -4.13 4.62
N LYS A 70 -27.84 -4.75 4.05
CA LYS A 70 -29.00 -5.19 4.82
C LYS A 70 -28.68 -6.30 5.81
N LYS A 71 -27.85 -7.29 5.40
CA LYS A 71 -27.48 -8.41 6.29
C LYS A 71 -26.53 -8.00 7.41
N LEU A 72 -25.56 -7.12 7.11
CA LEU A 72 -24.57 -6.69 8.09
C LEU A 72 -25.06 -5.55 8.98
N ASN A 73 -26.02 -4.77 8.48
CA ASN A 73 -26.61 -3.62 9.15
C ASN A 73 -25.59 -2.72 9.88
N PRO A 74 -24.61 -2.16 9.15
CA PRO A 74 -23.60 -1.30 9.74
C PRO A 74 -24.15 0.09 10.05
N ASP A 75 -23.65 0.72 11.11
CA ASP A 75 -23.95 2.10 11.43
C ASP A 75 -23.22 3.09 10.50
N LEU A 76 -22.04 2.66 9.99
CA LEU A 76 -21.16 3.45 9.15
C LEU A 76 -20.32 2.56 8.23
N VAL A 77 -20.09 2.99 7.00
CA VAL A 77 -19.21 2.30 6.03
C VAL A 77 -18.02 3.17 5.69
N LEU A 78 -16.80 2.65 5.91
CA LEU A 78 -15.59 3.23 5.36
C LEU A 78 -15.34 2.65 3.97
N VAL A 79 -15.44 3.50 2.97
CA VAL A 79 -15.23 3.13 1.58
C VAL A 79 -13.82 3.55 1.18
N PRO A 80 -12.95 2.60 0.80
CA PRO A 80 -11.67 2.99 0.22
C PRO A 80 -11.95 3.85 -1.02
N ASN A 81 -11.27 4.97 -1.12
CA ASN A 81 -11.48 5.93 -2.21
C ASN A 81 -10.87 5.42 -3.53
N ARG A 82 -11.25 4.20 -3.94
CA ARG A 82 -10.79 3.51 -5.13
C ARG A 82 -11.93 3.34 -6.12
N LYS A 83 -11.55 3.18 -7.37
CA LYS A 83 -12.44 3.01 -8.52
C LYS A 83 -12.84 1.54 -8.73
N GLU A 84 -13.04 0.79 -7.66
CA GLU A 84 -13.34 -0.64 -7.73
C GLU A 84 -14.86 -0.89 -7.81
N PRO A 85 -15.35 -1.84 -8.65
CA PRO A 85 -16.78 -2.11 -8.81
C PRO A 85 -17.50 -2.45 -7.51
N ILE A 86 -16.87 -3.22 -6.62
CA ILE A 86 -17.44 -3.61 -5.32
C ILE A 86 -17.62 -2.40 -4.41
N GLN A 87 -16.64 -1.49 -4.36
CA GLN A 87 -16.71 -0.29 -3.54
C GLN A 87 -17.78 0.69 -4.05
N HIS A 88 -17.91 0.83 -5.37
CA HIS A 88 -19.01 1.58 -5.98
C HIS A 88 -20.36 0.97 -5.65
N SER A 89 -20.46 -0.35 -5.64
CA SER A 89 -21.69 -1.06 -5.27
C SER A 89 -22.09 -0.78 -3.84
N ALA A 90 -21.12 -0.86 -2.91
CA ALA A 90 -21.35 -0.56 -1.50
C ALA A 90 -21.76 0.91 -1.28
N SER A 91 -21.09 1.85 -1.97
CA SER A 91 -21.46 3.27 -1.90
C SER A 91 -22.88 3.55 -2.42
N LEU A 92 -23.23 2.94 -3.54
CA LEU A 92 -24.57 3.08 -4.10
C LEU A 92 -25.66 2.49 -3.19
N ALA A 93 -25.40 1.30 -2.66
CA ALA A 93 -26.31 0.63 -1.74
C ALA A 93 -26.46 1.41 -0.44
N GLY A 94 -25.35 1.88 0.15
CA GLY A 94 -25.35 2.69 1.38
C GLY A 94 -26.19 3.95 1.21
N LYS A 95 -25.97 4.69 0.11
CA LYS A 95 -26.75 5.87 -0.22
C LYS A 95 -28.25 5.56 -0.37
N THR A 96 -28.60 4.43 -0.97
CA THR A 96 -30.01 4.03 -1.17
C THR A 96 -30.66 3.61 0.15
N LEU A 97 -29.89 3.04 1.08
CA LEU A 97 -30.38 2.59 2.38
C LEU A 97 -30.26 3.66 3.48
N GLY A 98 -29.73 4.84 3.17
CA GLY A 98 -29.50 5.91 4.15
C GLY A 98 -28.37 5.61 5.14
N ILE A 99 -27.46 4.68 4.81
CA ILE A 99 -26.32 4.35 5.66
C ILE A 99 -25.18 5.33 5.38
N PRO A 100 -24.63 6.00 6.41
CA PRO A 100 -23.55 6.97 6.26
C PRO A 100 -22.29 6.38 5.63
N LEU A 101 -21.66 7.13 4.72
CA LEU A 101 -20.51 6.69 3.92
C LEU A 101 -19.34 7.66 4.08
N ILE A 102 -18.21 7.19 4.57
CA ILE A 102 -16.99 7.98 4.64
C ILE A 102 -15.94 7.41 3.67
N GLY A 103 -15.39 8.27 2.84
CA GLY A 103 -14.21 7.96 2.01
C GLY A 103 -12.96 7.91 2.89
N PHE A 104 -12.18 6.85 2.74
CA PHE A 104 -10.93 6.69 3.47
C PHE A 104 -9.85 6.16 2.53
N SER A 105 -8.74 6.88 2.42
CA SER A 105 -7.72 6.59 1.39
C SER A 105 -7.01 5.25 1.55
N GLY A 106 -7.14 4.58 2.69
CA GLY A 106 -6.50 3.30 2.98
C GLY A 106 -4.98 3.45 3.19
N ALA A 107 -4.31 2.32 3.38
CA ALA A 107 -2.87 2.30 3.64
C ALA A 107 -2.06 2.66 2.38
N LYS A 108 -1.64 3.91 2.28
CA LYS A 108 -0.60 4.37 1.36
C LYS A 108 0.49 5.04 2.18
N ILE A 109 1.72 4.58 2.03
CA ILE A 109 2.90 5.22 2.59
C ILE A 109 3.52 6.17 1.56
N ASP A 110 3.17 6.01 0.29
CA ASP A 110 3.75 6.80 -0.79
C ASP A 110 2.88 8.00 -1.17
N ASN A 111 3.46 9.17 -1.12
CA ASN A 111 2.93 10.38 -1.75
C ASN A 111 3.56 10.50 -3.13
N ARG A 112 3.13 9.65 -4.06
CA ARG A 112 3.51 9.84 -5.46
C ARG A 112 2.91 11.13 -5.95
N LEU A 113 3.71 11.95 -6.61
CA LEU A 113 3.20 13.06 -7.41
C LEU A 113 2.18 12.50 -8.42
N PHE A 114 0.91 12.64 -8.08
CA PHE A 114 -0.16 12.57 -9.06
C PHE A 114 -0.19 13.92 -9.82
N GLY A 115 0.90 14.21 -10.51
CA GLY A 115 0.96 15.30 -11.48
C GLY A 115 0.85 14.70 -12.88
N GLU A 116 0.67 15.56 -13.86
CA GLU A 116 0.44 15.29 -15.29
C GLU A 116 1.31 14.17 -15.92
N LYS A 117 2.48 13.86 -15.34
CA LYS A 117 3.33 12.74 -15.78
C LYS A 117 2.70 11.35 -15.54
N PHE A 118 1.82 11.19 -14.55
CA PHE A 118 1.21 9.89 -14.25
C PHE A 118 -0.04 9.61 -15.09
N GLU A 119 -0.75 10.65 -15.56
CA GLU A 119 -1.86 10.47 -16.52
C GLU A 119 -1.33 10.01 -17.88
N ASN A 120 -0.10 10.37 -18.23
CA ASN A 120 0.56 9.98 -19.46
C ASN A 120 1.38 8.68 -19.38
N MET A 121 1.70 8.16 -18.21
CA MET A 121 2.20 6.80 -18.06
C MET A 121 1.04 5.83 -18.24
N LYS A 122 0.86 5.32 -19.45
CA LYS A 122 0.06 4.13 -19.74
C LYS A 122 0.69 2.92 -19.04
N VAL A 123 0.56 2.87 -17.71
CA VAL A 123 0.84 1.64 -16.97
C VAL A 123 -0.23 0.67 -17.42
N GLU A 124 0.15 -0.24 -18.29
CA GLU A 124 -0.69 -1.35 -18.71
C GLU A 124 -1.09 -2.09 -17.43
N GLY A 125 -2.32 -1.88 -16.96
CA GLY A 125 -2.78 -2.46 -15.70
C GLY A 125 -2.60 -3.98 -15.77
N GLN A 126 -2.23 -4.61 -14.66
CA GLN A 126 -2.02 -6.07 -14.55
C GLN A 126 -3.16 -6.87 -15.18
N THR A 127 -4.38 -6.36 -15.12
CA THR A 127 -5.57 -6.97 -15.72
C THR A 127 -5.57 -6.91 -17.25
N ARG A 128 -5.09 -5.80 -17.83
CA ARG A 128 -4.97 -5.67 -19.30
C ARG A 128 -3.84 -6.55 -19.83
N ALA A 129 -2.71 -6.58 -19.13
CA ALA A 129 -1.59 -7.46 -19.48
C ALA A 129 -2.01 -8.94 -19.40
N ALA A 130 -2.79 -9.32 -18.37
CA ALA A 130 -3.36 -10.65 -18.23
C ALA A 130 -4.35 -10.97 -19.38
N PHE A 131 -5.25 -10.03 -19.71
CA PHE A 131 -6.22 -10.20 -20.79
C PHE A 131 -5.54 -10.26 -22.17
N LYS A 132 -4.50 -9.46 -22.40
CA LYS A 132 -3.68 -9.52 -23.61
C LYS A 132 -2.93 -10.86 -23.75
N LYS A 133 -2.41 -11.41 -22.65
CA LYS A 133 -1.82 -12.76 -22.60
C LYS A 133 -2.85 -13.83 -22.94
N LEU A 134 -4.10 -13.69 -22.49
CA LEU A 134 -5.23 -14.56 -22.79
C LEU A 134 -5.58 -14.55 -24.29
N LEU A 135 -5.73 -13.35 -24.86
CA LEU A 135 -6.02 -13.17 -26.29
C LEU A 135 -4.89 -13.66 -27.21
N GLN A 136 -3.66 -13.69 -26.72
CA GLN A 136 -2.50 -14.18 -27.45
C GLN A 136 -2.27 -15.68 -27.29
N ASN A 137 -3.19 -16.43 -26.66
CA ASN A 137 -3.05 -17.87 -26.33
C ASN A 137 -1.73 -18.22 -25.60
N LYS A 138 -1.12 -17.23 -24.93
CA LYS A 138 0.07 -17.42 -24.10
C LYS A 138 -0.35 -17.72 -22.66
N LEU A 139 -1.17 -18.74 -22.47
CA LEU A 139 -1.45 -19.27 -21.14
C LEU A 139 -0.14 -19.85 -20.58
N PRO A 140 0.13 -19.69 -19.28
CA PRO A 140 1.27 -20.32 -18.65
C PRO A 140 1.22 -21.83 -18.91
N ALA A 141 2.34 -22.42 -19.26
CA ALA A 141 2.45 -23.87 -19.48
C ALA A 141 2.30 -24.66 -18.16
N ASP A 142 2.47 -23.99 -17.02
CA ASP A 142 2.33 -24.55 -15.68
C ASP A 142 0.85 -24.60 -15.28
N SER A 143 0.39 -25.79 -14.87
CA SER A 143 -0.98 -26.06 -14.45
C SER A 143 -1.39 -25.23 -13.22
N GLU A 144 -0.47 -24.91 -12.31
CA GLU A 144 -0.73 -24.11 -11.12
C GLU A 144 -0.94 -22.63 -11.46
N GLU A 145 -0.10 -22.07 -12.32
CA GLU A 145 -0.28 -20.68 -12.79
C GLU A 145 -1.53 -20.51 -13.62
N GLN A 146 -1.88 -21.51 -14.43
CA GLN A 146 -3.13 -21.52 -15.19
C GLN A 146 -4.34 -21.55 -14.27
N SER A 147 -4.33 -22.35 -13.21
CA SER A 147 -5.36 -22.40 -12.19
C SER A 147 -5.52 -21.05 -11.46
N LYS A 148 -4.41 -20.45 -11.04
CA LYS A 148 -4.39 -19.10 -10.40
C LYS A 148 -4.95 -18.04 -11.34
N PHE A 149 -4.61 -18.11 -12.63
CA PHE A 149 -5.12 -17.19 -13.64
C PHE A 149 -6.64 -17.31 -13.83
N LEU A 150 -7.15 -18.53 -14.03
CA LEU A 150 -8.60 -18.79 -14.20
C LEU A 150 -9.40 -18.35 -12.96
N ARG A 151 -8.88 -18.59 -11.77
CA ARG A 151 -9.49 -18.14 -10.53
C ARG A 151 -9.57 -16.61 -10.46
N ARG A 152 -8.52 -15.89 -10.83
CA ARG A 152 -8.52 -14.41 -10.90
C ARG A 152 -9.50 -13.89 -11.94
N ALA A 153 -9.60 -14.53 -13.11
CA ALA A 153 -10.53 -14.16 -14.16
C ALA A 153 -12.00 -14.37 -13.72
N ARG A 154 -12.31 -15.50 -13.06
CA ARG A 154 -13.65 -15.75 -12.50
C ARG A 154 -14.01 -14.71 -11.44
N PHE A 155 -13.08 -14.35 -10.58
CA PHE A 155 -13.32 -13.34 -9.56
C PHE A 155 -13.50 -11.93 -10.18
N PHE A 156 -12.79 -11.62 -11.27
CA PHE A 156 -13.01 -10.39 -12.01
C PHE A 156 -14.45 -10.32 -12.55
N LEU A 157 -14.94 -11.39 -13.19
CA LEU A 157 -16.32 -11.48 -13.63
C LEU A 157 -17.32 -11.37 -12.47
N TYR A 158 -17.00 -11.98 -11.32
CA TYR A 158 -17.81 -11.86 -10.12
C TYR A 158 -17.95 -10.40 -9.65
N LYS A 159 -16.88 -9.60 -9.65
CA LYS A 159 -16.95 -8.16 -9.27
C LYS A 159 -17.93 -7.39 -10.15
N TYR A 160 -17.92 -7.63 -11.46
CA TYR A 160 -18.86 -6.97 -12.39
C TYR A 160 -20.28 -7.49 -12.23
N ARG A 161 -20.46 -8.77 -12.03
CA ARG A 161 -21.78 -9.34 -11.71
C ARG A 161 -22.36 -8.74 -10.43
N PHE A 162 -21.56 -8.61 -9.39
CA PHE A 162 -21.94 -7.98 -8.13
C PHE A 162 -22.34 -6.51 -8.35
N PHE A 163 -21.55 -5.77 -9.14
CA PHE A 163 -21.84 -4.39 -9.52
C PHE A 163 -23.17 -4.28 -10.29
N ILE A 164 -23.37 -5.06 -11.32
CA ILE A 164 -24.61 -5.06 -12.12
C ILE A 164 -25.82 -5.38 -11.25
N LYS A 165 -25.75 -6.45 -10.45
CA LYS A 165 -26.83 -6.83 -9.55
C LYS A 165 -27.17 -5.70 -8.58
N THR A 166 -26.18 -5.01 -7.98
CA THR A 166 -26.42 -3.87 -7.12
C THR A 166 -27.14 -2.74 -7.86
N GLN A 167 -26.72 -2.41 -9.10
CA GLN A 167 -27.38 -1.39 -9.91
C GLN A 167 -28.85 -1.73 -10.17
N LEU A 168 -29.14 -3.00 -10.45
CA LEU A 168 -30.51 -3.50 -10.67
C LEU A 168 -31.33 -3.47 -9.37
N SER A 169 -30.77 -3.89 -8.25
CA SER A 169 -31.44 -3.89 -6.94
C SER A 169 -31.85 -2.48 -6.48
N VAL A 170 -31.11 -1.45 -6.89
CA VAL A 170 -31.47 -0.06 -6.65
C VAL A 170 -32.30 0.56 -7.80
N LYS A 171 -32.86 -0.27 -8.68
CA LYS A 171 -33.74 0.15 -9.79
C LYS A 171 -33.12 1.18 -10.74
N ARG A 172 -31.80 1.13 -10.97
CA ARG A 172 -31.16 1.99 -11.98
C ARG A 172 -31.56 1.56 -13.40
N ASN A 173 -31.67 2.56 -14.28
CA ASN A 173 -31.97 2.35 -15.69
C ASN A 173 -30.86 1.50 -16.35
N ILE A 174 -31.27 0.44 -17.08
CA ILE A 174 -30.36 -0.52 -17.72
C ILE A 174 -29.43 0.14 -18.75
N PHE A 175 -29.88 1.18 -19.45
CA PHE A 175 -29.05 1.94 -20.39
C PHE A 175 -27.90 2.69 -19.64
N LYS A 176 -28.21 3.27 -18.46
CA LYS A 176 -27.16 3.88 -17.63
C LYS A 176 -26.13 2.85 -17.16
N ILE A 177 -26.56 1.66 -16.81
CA ILE A 177 -25.68 0.55 -16.45
C ILE A 177 -24.78 0.17 -17.63
N PHE A 178 -25.37 0.02 -18.82
CA PHE A 178 -24.65 -0.30 -20.05
C PHE A 178 -23.59 0.76 -20.37
N PHE A 179 -23.92 2.05 -20.34
CA PHE A 179 -22.97 3.12 -20.59
C PHE A 179 -21.85 3.19 -19.54
N LEU A 180 -22.15 2.89 -18.29
CA LEU A 180 -21.11 2.80 -17.22
C LEU A 180 -20.13 1.65 -17.52
N LEU A 181 -20.64 0.48 -17.91
CA LEU A 181 -19.85 -0.68 -18.27
C LEU A 181 -19.02 -0.43 -19.55
N LEU A 182 -19.63 0.17 -20.57
CA LEU A 182 -18.93 0.52 -21.80
C LEU A 182 -17.79 1.50 -21.54
N ARG A 183 -18.04 2.54 -20.75
CA ARG A 183 -17.01 3.50 -20.35
C ARG A 183 -15.88 2.82 -19.55
N ASP A 184 -16.24 1.92 -18.63
CA ASP A 184 -15.26 1.16 -17.85
C ASP A 184 -14.42 0.24 -18.75
N PHE A 185 -15.06 -0.39 -19.72
CA PHE A 185 -14.38 -1.25 -20.71
C PHE A 185 -13.45 -0.45 -21.62
N VAL A 186 -13.89 0.70 -22.13
CA VAL A 186 -13.04 1.59 -22.95
C VAL A 186 -11.84 2.12 -22.16
N ASN A 187 -12.04 2.43 -20.88
CA ASN A 187 -11.01 2.90 -19.98
C ASN A 187 -10.22 1.78 -19.27
N PHE A 188 -10.49 0.52 -19.61
CA PHE A 188 -9.92 -0.68 -18.98
C PHE A 188 -8.38 -0.76 -19.05
N GLY A 189 -7.74 0.06 -19.79
CA GLY A 189 -6.28 0.17 -19.82
C GLY A 189 -5.72 1.41 -19.17
N SER A 190 -6.57 2.28 -18.66
CA SER A 190 -6.14 3.43 -17.87
C SER A 190 -6.28 3.09 -16.38
N SER A 191 -5.41 3.63 -15.55
CA SER A 191 -5.50 3.54 -14.08
C SER A 191 -6.79 4.16 -13.51
N ALA A 192 -7.68 4.63 -14.37
CA ALA A 192 -8.89 5.41 -14.09
C ALA A 192 -10.16 4.77 -14.65
N SER A 193 -10.36 3.47 -14.43
CA SER A 193 -11.48 2.71 -14.98
C SER A 193 -12.86 3.25 -14.57
N LEU A 194 -13.09 3.58 -13.32
CA LEU A 194 -14.34 4.20 -12.87
C LEU A 194 -14.11 5.64 -12.43
N PRO A 195 -15.12 6.51 -12.49
CA PRO A 195 -14.99 7.88 -12.00
C PRO A 195 -14.66 7.87 -10.50
N PHE A 196 -13.94 8.89 -10.09
CA PHE A 196 -13.70 9.13 -8.68
C PHE A 196 -15.03 9.17 -7.92
N ASN A 197 -15.10 8.53 -6.75
CA ASN A 197 -16.36 8.44 -6.01
C ASN A 197 -16.64 9.76 -5.29
N THR A 198 -17.38 10.63 -5.93
CA THR A 198 -17.79 11.95 -5.40
C THR A 198 -19.09 11.89 -4.58
N SER A 199 -19.68 10.70 -4.43
CA SER A 199 -21.00 10.53 -3.82
C SER A 199 -20.98 10.18 -2.33
N LEU A 200 -19.80 10.21 -1.70
CA LEU A 200 -19.68 9.94 -0.27
C LEU A 200 -20.07 11.16 0.56
N ASP A 201 -20.47 10.91 1.80
CA ASP A 201 -20.96 11.96 2.68
C ASP A 201 -19.83 12.78 3.30
N HIS A 202 -18.68 12.12 3.55
CA HIS A 202 -17.47 12.72 4.08
C HIS A 202 -16.22 12.03 3.57
N TYR A 203 -15.04 12.68 3.65
CA TYR A 203 -13.74 12.17 3.20
C TYR A 203 -12.66 12.39 4.24
N LEU A 204 -11.98 11.33 4.64
CA LEU A 204 -10.80 11.38 5.49
C LEU A 204 -9.55 11.21 4.62
N LEU A 205 -8.73 12.23 4.56
CA LEU A 205 -7.55 12.27 3.72
C LEU A 205 -6.27 12.19 4.56
N HIS A 206 -5.24 11.61 3.97
CA HIS A 206 -3.96 11.43 4.66
C HIS A 206 -3.10 12.68 4.66
N ASP A 207 -3.22 13.52 3.64
CA ASP A 207 -2.38 14.70 3.48
C ASP A 207 -3.12 15.84 2.78
N LYS A 208 -2.48 17.03 2.77
CA LYS A 208 -3.03 18.22 2.13
C LYS A 208 -2.99 18.17 0.60
N LEU A 209 -2.12 17.36 0.00
CA LEU A 209 -2.02 17.23 -1.45
C LEU A 209 -3.26 16.53 -2.02
N GLU A 210 -3.82 15.57 -1.26
CA GLU A 210 -5.06 14.91 -1.64
C GLU A 210 -6.26 15.86 -1.65
N VAL A 211 -6.25 16.94 -0.87
CA VAL A 211 -7.34 17.94 -0.84
C VAL A 211 -7.57 18.55 -2.21
N GLY A 212 -6.53 19.09 -2.84
CA GLY A 212 -6.62 19.70 -4.17
C GLY A 212 -7.18 18.73 -5.21
N ARG A 213 -6.78 17.46 -5.15
CA ARG A 213 -7.30 16.41 -6.02
C ARG A 213 -8.79 16.17 -5.80
N HIS A 214 -9.27 16.12 -4.55
CA HIS A 214 -10.66 15.91 -4.25
C HIS A 214 -11.50 17.10 -4.70
N GLN A 215 -11.02 18.33 -4.47
CA GLN A 215 -11.65 19.54 -4.94
C GLN A 215 -11.73 19.64 -6.47
N TYR A 216 -10.69 19.20 -7.18
CA TYR A 216 -10.68 19.10 -8.65
C TYR A 216 -11.81 18.21 -9.18
N TYR A 217 -12.18 17.15 -8.44
CA TYR A 217 -13.34 16.30 -8.76
C TYR A 217 -14.67 16.82 -8.22
N GLY A 218 -14.71 18.06 -7.72
CA GLY A 218 -15.93 18.72 -7.28
C GLY A 218 -16.41 18.34 -5.87
N ILE A 219 -15.51 17.80 -5.02
CA ILE A 219 -15.85 17.53 -3.61
C ILE A 219 -15.68 18.83 -2.81
N PRO A 220 -16.73 19.31 -2.14
CA PRO A 220 -16.67 20.53 -1.36
C PRO A 220 -15.75 20.39 -0.13
N ALA A 221 -15.10 21.49 0.24
CA ALA A 221 -14.10 21.50 1.31
C ALA A 221 -14.66 21.05 2.68
N GLU A 222 -15.91 21.40 2.97
CA GLU A 222 -16.62 21.04 4.22
C GLU A 222 -16.87 19.54 4.36
N LYS A 223 -16.76 18.77 3.29
CA LYS A 223 -16.82 17.31 3.32
C LYS A 223 -15.45 16.65 3.52
N ILE A 224 -14.38 17.42 3.66
CA ILE A 224 -13.01 16.91 3.71
C ILE A 224 -12.40 17.17 5.09
N SER A 225 -11.86 16.13 5.70
CA SER A 225 -10.99 16.23 6.89
C SER A 225 -9.61 15.65 6.58
N VAL A 226 -8.56 16.42 6.80
CA VAL A 226 -7.19 15.91 6.73
C VAL A 226 -6.79 15.37 8.09
N VAL A 227 -6.58 14.07 8.19
CA VAL A 227 -6.36 13.36 9.46
C VAL A 227 -4.96 12.78 9.60
N GLY A 228 -4.21 12.68 8.51
CA GLY A 228 -2.97 11.93 8.45
C GLY A 228 -3.21 10.44 8.20
N ASN A 229 -2.14 9.68 8.09
CA ASN A 229 -2.22 8.24 7.86
C ASN A 229 -2.09 7.47 9.18
N PRO A 230 -3.11 6.77 9.67
CA PRO A 230 -3.04 6.01 10.93
C PRO A 230 -1.95 4.93 10.94
N LEU A 231 -1.53 4.42 9.77
CA LEU A 231 -0.41 3.49 9.68
C LEU A 231 0.89 4.11 10.19
N LEU A 232 1.08 5.42 9.96
CA LEU A 232 2.28 6.12 10.36
C LEU A 232 2.38 6.35 11.87
N ASP A 233 1.29 6.21 12.63
CA ASP A 233 1.33 6.31 14.08
C ASP A 233 2.20 5.20 14.69
N ASP A 234 2.06 3.96 14.19
CA ASP A 234 2.90 2.83 14.60
C ASP A 234 4.37 3.06 14.21
N ILE A 235 4.59 3.56 13.00
CA ILE A 235 5.92 3.92 12.51
C ILE A 235 6.54 5.02 13.36
N PHE A 236 5.80 6.07 13.69
CA PHE A 236 6.26 7.16 14.54
C PHE A 236 6.77 6.65 15.90
N HIS A 237 5.98 5.77 16.54
CA HIS A 237 6.39 5.19 17.83
C HIS A 237 7.61 4.27 17.70
N LYS A 238 7.73 3.51 16.63
CA LYS A 238 8.87 2.63 16.37
C LYS A 238 10.14 3.40 16.03
N ILE A 239 10.04 4.49 15.26
CA ILE A 239 11.19 5.34 14.95
C ILE A 239 11.85 5.91 16.21
N SER A 240 11.06 6.23 17.23
CA SER A 240 11.61 6.71 18.51
C SER A 240 12.49 5.66 19.22
N THR A 241 12.37 4.40 18.84
CA THR A 241 13.21 3.28 19.33
C THR A 241 14.40 2.97 18.42
N VAL A 242 14.47 3.60 17.23
CA VAL A 242 15.62 3.42 16.32
C VAL A 242 16.82 4.13 16.92
N LYS A 243 17.84 3.36 17.25
CA LYS A 243 19.11 3.86 17.80
C LYS A 243 20.17 3.86 16.70
N THR A 244 21.03 4.86 16.75
CA THR A 244 22.30 4.79 16.02
C THR A 244 23.14 3.69 16.66
N ARG A 245 23.57 2.72 15.86
CA ARG A 245 24.40 1.62 16.36
C ARG A 245 25.75 2.18 16.82
N THR A 246 26.19 1.79 18.00
CA THR A 246 27.56 2.09 18.45
C THR A 246 28.53 1.32 17.56
N LYS A 247 29.51 1.99 16.96
CA LYS A 247 30.54 1.36 16.13
C LYS A 247 31.25 0.28 16.96
N ILE A 248 31.11 -0.98 16.55
CA ILE A 248 31.81 -2.12 17.16
C ILE A 248 32.74 -2.68 16.09
N ASN A 249 34.01 -2.51 16.23
CA ASN A 249 35.08 -2.92 15.29
C ASN A 249 35.03 -2.15 13.93
N ASN A 250 36.05 -2.31 13.11
CA ASN A 250 36.16 -1.70 11.78
C ASN A 250 35.27 -2.38 10.71
N GLN A 251 34.16 -3.01 11.12
CA GLN A 251 33.26 -3.70 10.21
C GLN A 251 31.98 -2.90 9.98
N ILE A 252 31.62 -2.72 8.72
CA ILE A 252 30.39 -2.06 8.29
C ILE A 252 29.31 -3.11 8.05
N LYS A 253 28.21 -3.04 8.77
CA LYS A 253 27.06 -3.95 8.56
C LYS A 253 26.00 -3.33 7.68
N ILE A 254 25.68 -4.04 6.60
CA ILE A 254 24.71 -3.58 5.60
C ILE A 254 23.51 -4.52 5.57
N LEU A 255 22.31 -3.96 5.50
CA LEU A 255 21.10 -4.70 5.16
C LEU A 255 20.64 -4.31 3.76
N ILE A 256 20.52 -5.31 2.88
CA ILE A 256 20.06 -5.10 1.51
C ILE A 256 18.56 -5.41 1.44
N PHE A 257 17.75 -4.42 1.10
CA PHE A 257 16.34 -4.63 0.77
C PHE A 257 16.20 -4.94 -0.70
N THR A 258 15.65 -6.11 -1.00
CA THR A 258 15.33 -6.49 -2.37
C THR A 258 13.98 -5.92 -2.79
N ASP A 259 13.75 -5.83 -4.11
CA ASP A 259 12.45 -5.45 -4.66
C ASP A 259 11.97 -6.51 -5.66
N SER A 260 10.68 -6.78 -5.63
CA SER A 260 9.99 -7.80 -6.44
C SER A 260 9.87 -7.42 -7.93
N LEU A 261 10.87 -6.80 -8.52
CA LEU A 261 10.82 -6.32 -9.92
C LEU A 261 10.60 -7.47 -10.93
N TYR A 262 11.16 -8.64 -10.66
CA TYR A 262 10.92 -9.83 -11.47
C TYR A 262 9.49 -10.37 -11.30
N GLU A 263 9.03 -10.50 -10.07
CA GLU A 263 7.69 -11.02 -9.73
C GLU A 263 6.59 -10.09 -10.26
N HIS A 264 6.88 -8.81 -10.39
CA HIS A 264 6.00 -7.80 -11.01
C HIS A 264 6.13 -7.74 -12.54
N GLY A 265 7.00 -8.54 -13.15
CA GLY A 265 7.21 -8.59 -14.60
C GLY A 265 7.91 -7.35 -15.16
N ILE A 266 8.59 -6.57 -14.31
CA ILE A 266 9.41 -5.40 -14.72
C ILE A 266 10.75 -5.87 -15.22
N TRP A 267 11.35 -6.85 -14.54
CA TRP A 267 12.60 -7.49 -14.94
C TRP A 267 12.36 -8.89 -15.51
N SER A 268 13.23 -9.32 -16.40
CA SER A 268 13.41 -10.73 -16.76
C SER A 268 14.22 -11.46 -15.69
N TYR A 269 14.16 -12.78 -15.71
CA TYR A 269 15.00 -13.64 -14.84
C TYR A 269 16.49 -13.31 -15.00
N LYS A 270 16.95 -13.11 -16.25
CA LYS A 270 18.33 -12.76 -16.58
C LYS A 270 18.78 -11.44 -15.98
N GLU A 271 17.91 -10.40 -16.05
CA GLU A 271 18.21 -9.09 -15.47
C GLU A 271 18.34 -9.17 -13.95
N ARG A 272 17.40 -9.86 -13.28
CA ARG A 272 17.48 -10.08 -11.82
C ARG A 272 18.78 -10.80 -11.44
N GLU A 273 19.08 -11.94 -12.08
CA GLU A 273 20.24 -12.74 -11.75
C GLU A 273 21.55 -11.97 -11.98
N SER A 274 21.66 -11.26 -13.11
CA SER A 274 22.83 -10.43 -13.43
C SER A 274 23.02 -9.30 -12.43
N PHE A 275 21.94 -8.58 -12.10
CA PHE A 275 21.98 -7.48 -11.13
C PHE A 275 22.44 -7.96 -9.75
N LEU A 276 21.83 -9.03 -9.23
CA LEU A 276 22.15 -9.56 -7.91
C LEU A 276 23.57 -10.13 -7.85
N LYS A 277 24.04 -10.82 -8.89
CA LYS A 277 25.43 -11.28 -8.98
C LYS A 277 26.44 -10.12 -8.94
N ASN A 278 26.17 -9.06 -9.69
CA ASN A 278 27.02 -7.87 -9.69
C ASN A 278 27.01 -7.16 -8.32
N LEU A 279 25.83 -7.00 -7.70
CA LEU A 279 25.70 -6.39 -6.38
C LEU A 279 26.46 -7.17 -5.31
N PHE A 280 26.18 -8.47 -5.20
CA PHE A 280 26.80 -9.30 -4.17
C PHE A 280 28.29 -9.53 -4.44
N GLY A 281 28.69 -9.73 -5.71
CA GLY A 281 30.09 -9.85 -6.11
C GLY A 281 30.87 -8.59 -5.74
N LYS A 282 30.32 -7.40 -5.99
CA LYS A 282 30.96 -6.15 -5.63
C LYS A 282 31.15 -6.02 -4.11
N LEU A 283 30.13 -6.34 -3.31
CA LEU A 283 30.24 -6.27 -1.86
C LEU A 283 31.24 -7.28 -1.27
N GLN A 284 31.48 -8.41 -1.93
CA GLN A 284 32.49 -9.39 -1.50
C GLN A 284 33.95 -8.94 -1.71
N GLU A 285 34.18 -7.94 -2.56
CA GLU A 285 35.54 -7.41 -2.81
C GLU A 285 36.13 -6.78 -1.54
N ASP A 286 35.27 -6.28 -0.61
CA ASP A 286 35.70 -5.67 0.64
C ASP A 286 35.32 -6.52 1.85
N LYS A 287 36.32 -7.06 2.54
CA LYS A 287 36.15 -7.92 3.72
C LYS A 287 35.71 -7.17 4.97
N THR A 288 35.78 -5.87 4.97
CA THR A 288 35.27 -5.04 6.08
C THR A 288 33.76 -4.84 6.03
N ILE A 289 33.12 -5.17 4.88
CA ILE A 289 31.70 -5.08 4.67
C ILE A 289 31.05 -6.44 4.92
N LEU A 290 30.13 -6.47 5.88
CA LEU A 290 29.24 -7.61 6.14
C LEU A 290 27.84 -7.25 5.69
N PHE A 291 27.17 -8.14 4.97
CA PHE A 291 25.79 -7.87 4.55
C PHE A 291 24.85 -9.04 4.77
N ASP A 292 23.61 -8.71 5.01
CA ASP A 292 22.45 -9.61 5.03
C ASP A 292 21.40 -9.07 4.08
N ILE A 293 20.40 -9.87 3.72
CA ILE A 293 19.32 -9.44 2.84
C ILE A 293 17.94 -9.54 3.51
N LYS A 294 17.06 -8.63 3.18
CA LYS A 294 15.65 -8.64 3.52
C LYS A 294 14.84 -8.69 2.22
N ILE A 295 14.24 -9.84 1.96
CA ILE A 295 13.42 -10.06 0.76
C ILE A 295 11.96 -9.65 1.00
N HIS A 296 11.22 -9.44 -0.10
CA HIS A 296 9.81 -9.05 0.00
C HIS A 296 8.98 -10.16 0.70
N PRO A 297 8.12 -9.79 1.68
CA PRO A 297 7.49 -10.76 2.58
C PRO A 297 6.52 -11.74 1.91
N THR A 298 6.01 -11.44 0.72
CA THR A 298 4.94 -12.25 0.09
C THR A 298 5.19 -12.65 -1.35
N THR A 299 6.11 -12.00 -2.05
CA THR A 299 6.28 -12.21 -3.50
C THR A 299 7.57 -12.89 -3.88
N GLU A 300 8.66 -12.65 -3.16
CA GLU A 300 9.96 -13.24 -3.45
C GLU A 300 10.13 -14.62 -2.79
N SER A 301 10.96 -15.46 -3.40
CA SER A 301 11.24 -16.83 -2.94
C SER A 301 12.55 -16.88 -2.16
N GLU A 302 12.49 -17.25 -0.89
CA GLU A 302 13.67 -17.48 -0.06
C GLU A 302 14.59 -18.57 -0.66
N THR A 303 13.98 -19.64 -1.19
CA THR A 303 14.72 -20.75 -1.84
C THR A 303 15.58 -20.27 -3.03
N TYR A 304 15.09 -19.27 -3.78
CA TYR A 304 15.87 -18.68 -4.88
C TYR A 304 17.15 -18.02 -4.34
N TYR A 305 17.04 -17.22 -3.28
CA TYR A 305 18.20 -16.53 -2.70
C TYR A 305 19.17 -17.50 -2.02
N GLN A 306 18.69 -18.53 -1.34
CA GLN A 306 19.52 -19.61 -0.79
C GLN A 306 20.32 -20.30 -1.89
N GLY A 307 19.68 -20.63 -3.02
CA GLY A 307 20.35 -21.20 -4.19
C GLY A 307 21.41 -20.27 -4.81
N LEU A 308 21.09 -18.97 -4.90
CA LEU A 308 22.03 -17.97 -5.41
C LEU A 308 23.23 -17.81 -4.48
N PHE A 309 23.02 -17.74 -3.16
CA PHE A 309 24.08 -17.63 -2.16
C PHE A 309 25.02 -18.84 -2.19
N LYS A 310 24.46 -20.05 -2.30
CA LYS A 310 25.26 -21.27 -2.45
C LYS A 310 26.16 -21.22 -3.70
N LYS A 311 25.63 -20.74 -4.84
CA LYS A 311 26.38 -20.58 -6.09
C LYS A 311 27.51 -19.55 -5.98
N LEU A 312 27.31 -18.49 -5.17
CA LEU A 312 28.28 -17.42 -5.01
C LEU A 312 29.22 -17.61 -3.79
N GLY A 313 29.03 -18.68 -3.02
CA GLY A 313 29.84 -18.93 -1.82
C GLY A 313 29.57 -17.89 -0.71
N LEU A 314 28.34 -17.37 -0.62
CA LEU A 314 27.93 -16.35 0.34
C LEU A 314 27.40 -16.97 1.63
N SER A 315 27.74 -16.34 2.77
CA SER A 315 27.26 -16.71 4.10
C SER A 315 26.46 -15.54 4.72
N ALA A 316 25.47 -15.02 3.99
CA ALA A 316 24.61 -13.93 4.46
C ALA A 316 23.25 -14.49 4.93
N LYS A 317 22.62 -13.81 5.90
CA LYS A 317 21.30 -14.17 6.37
C LYS A 317 20.22 -13.65 5.40
N ILE A 318 19.15 -14.41 5.30
CA ILE A 318 17.97 -14.04 4.51
C ILE A 318 16.81 -13.84 5.49
N PHE A 319 16.25 -12.65 5.49
CA PHE A 319 15.06 -12.27 6.27
C PHE A 319 13.87 -12.13 5.34
N GLN A 320 12.69 -12.60 5.73
CA GLN A 320 11.47 -12.44 4.93
C GLN A 320 10.32 -11.87 5.74
N SER A 321 10.11 -12.35 6.96
CA SER A 321 8.93 -12.02 7.76
C SER A 321 9.20 -11.08 8.92
N GLU A 322 10.45 -10.76 9.18
CA GLU A 322 10.91 -9.93 10.29
C GLU A 322 10.45 -8.49 10.12
N ASP A 323 10.20 -7.82 11.24
CA ASP A 323 9.79 -6.40 11.23
C ASP A 323 10.97 -5.54 10.75
N LEU A 324 10.66 -4.58 9.86
CA LEU A 324 11.63 -3.65 9.31
C LEU A 324 12.39 -2.90 10.41
N TYR A 325 11.65 -2.35 11.37
CA TYR A 325 12.20 -1.42 12.36
C TYR A 325 13.07 -2.12 13.39
N ASP A 326 12.78 -3.39 13.68
CA ASP A 326 13.63 -4.22 14.54
C ASP A 326 14.94 -4.57 13.85
N LEU A 327 14.89 -4.85 12.53
CA LEU A 327 16.07 -5.21 11.75
C LEU A 327 17.02 -4.04 11.56
N ILE A 328 16.53 -2.87 11.13
CA ILE A 328 17.40 -1.75 10.73
C ILE A 328 18.29 -1.22 11.86
N ASN A 329 17.93 -1.48 13.13
CA ASN A 329 18.76 -1.12 14.28
C ASN A 329 20.09 -1.87 14.33
N ASN A 330 20.18 -3.04 13.70
CA ASN A 330 21.35 -3.90 13.74
C ASN A 330 22.35 -3.61 12.61
N TYR A 331 22.04 -2.65 11.73
CA TYR A 331 22.83 -2.34 10.54
C TYR A 331 23.21 -0.86 10.50
N ASP A 332 24.38 -0.59 9.95
CA ASP A 332 24.92 0.77 9.83
C ASP A 332 24.32 1.48 8.61
N ILE A 333 24.22 0.78 7.49
CA ILE A 333 23.72 1.30 6.21
C ILE A 333 22.68 0.34 5.64
N ILE A 334 21.66 0.90 5.02
CA ILE A 334 20.71 0.15 4.22
C ILE A 334 21.04 0.34 2.74
N VAL A 335 21.09 -0.74 1.98
CA VAL A 335 21.20 -0.70 0.52
C VAL A 335 19.88 -1.16 -0.07
N THR A 336 19.35 -0.43 -1.04
CA THR A 336 18.08 -0.78 -1.67
C THR A 336 18.08 -0.41 -3.15
N TYR A 337 17.12 -0.94 -3.91
CA TYR A 337 16.93 -0.65 -5.32
C TYR A 337 15.43 -0.78 -5.68
N GLY A 338 15.08 -0.34 -6.91
CA GLY A 338 13.72 -0.53 -7.43
C GLY A 338 12.69 0.48 -6.90
N VAL A 339 11.44 0.04 -6.71
CA VAL A 339 10.24 0.87 -6.59
C VAL A 339 9.49 0.59 -5.28
N SER A 340 10.19 0.41 -4.17
CA SER A 340 9.57 0.01 -2.91
C SER A 340 9.11 1.20 -2.05
N THR A 341 7.96 1.06 -1.38
CA THR A 341 7.52 2.00 -0.32
C THR A 341 8.47 2.01 0.87
N THR A 342 9.33 1.00 0.99
CA THR A 342 10.39 0.92 2.00
C THR A 342 11.33 2.13 1.95
N HIS A 343 11.56 2.72 0.76
CA HIS A 343 12.38 3.95 0.64
C HIS A 343 11.79 5.11 1.47
N THR A 344 10.46 5.28 1.41
CA THR A 344 9.76 6.30 2.20
C THR A 344 9.86 6.00 3.70
N GLU A 345 9.71 4.74 4.09
CA GLU A 345 9.83 4.33 5.50
C GLU A 345 11.24 4.57 6.04
N LEU A 346 12.27 4.23 5.26
CA LEU A 346 13.67 4.48 5.62
C LEU A 346 13.98 5.98 5.72
N SER A 347 13.42 6.79 4.81
CA SER A 347 13.53 8.26 4.88
C SER A 347 12.91 8.81 6.15
N LEU A 348 11.73 8.31 6.54
CA LEU A 348 11.07 8.69 7.79
C LEU A 348 11.91 8.33 9.02
N CYS A 349 12.63 7.21 8.97
CA CYS A 349 13.52 6.77 10.05
C CYS A 349 14.84 7.56 10.14
N GLY A 350 15.18 8.38 9.14
CA GLY A 350 16.49 9.02 9.05
C GLY A 350 17.64 8.00 8.98
N LYS A 351 17.40 6.81 8.41
CA LYS A 351 18.41 5.75 8.31
C LYS A 351 19.28 5.96 7.08
N LYS A 352 20.61 5.89 7.24
CA LYS A 352 21.57 5.92 6.12
C LYS A 352 21.16 4.91 5.06
N THR A 353 20.81 5.39 3.89
CA THR A 353 20.29 4.55 2.80
C THR A 353 21.03 4.83 1.51
N ILE A 354 21.55 3.79 0.86
CA ILE A 354 22.10 3.85 -0.49
C ILE A 354 21.05 3.28 -1.44
N LEU A 355 20.60 4.11 -2.38
CA LEU A 355 19.66 3.75 -3.43
C LEU A 355 20.42 3.45 -4.71
N ILE A 356 20.50 2.18 -5.11
CA ILE A 356 21.08 1.80 -6.38
C ILE A 356 20.11 2.16 -7.49
N SER A 357 20.56 3.00 -8.42
CA SER A 357 19.76 3.46 -9.55
C SER A 357 19.45 2.31 -10.50
N THR A 358 18.18 2.14 -10.82
CA THR A 358 17.70 1.23 -11.86
C THR A 358 16.92 2.02 -12.93
N LYS A 359 16.70 1.43 -14.09
CA LYS A 359 15.95 2.08 -15.19
C LYS A 359 14.51 2.46 -14.83
N HIS A 360 14.00 1.99 -13.72
CA HIS A 360 12.60 2.08 -13.30
C HIS A 360 12.45 2.62 -11.87
N LEU A 361 13.05 3.77 -11.58
CA LEU A 361 12.84 4.45 -10.30
C LEU A 361 11.59 5.32 -10.39
N PRO A 362 10.53 5.05 -9.62
CA PRO A 362 9.50 6.04 -9.40
C PRO A 362 10.04 7.10 -8.46
N THR A 363 9.72 8.32 -8.76
CA THR A 363 10.00 9.46 -7.90
C THR A 363 9.00 9.47 -6.76
N PHE A 364 9.44 9.19 -5.55
CA PHE A 364 8.66 9.44 -4.34
C PHE A 364 9.05 10.79 -3.78
N LEU A 365 8.09 11.66 -3.49
CA LEU A 365 8.38 13.03 -3.04
C LEU A 365 9.29 13.09 -1.82
N LEU A 366 9.03 12.25 -0.83
CA LEU A 366 9.86 12.22 0.37
C LEU A 366 11.27 11.64 0.10
N VAL A 367 11.41 10.74 -0.86
CA VAL A 367 12.72 10.19 -1.26
C VAL A 367 13.57 11.28 -1.90
N ASP A 368 12.98 12.12 -2.77
CA ASP A 368 13.69 13.24 -3.37
C ASP A 368 14.15 14.24 -2.29
N GLU A 369 13.31 14.53 -1.29
CA GLU A 369 13.71 15.39 -0.18
C GLU A 369 14.77 14.73 0.72
N ALA A 370 14.70 13.41 0.91
CA ALA A 370 15.71 12.67 1.65
C ALA A 370 17.06 12.63 0.91
N ILE A 371 17.05 12.60 -0.42
CA ILE A 371 18.28 12.73 -1.24
C ILE A 371 18.88 14.14 -1.08
N LYS A 372 18.07 15.20 -1.15
CA LYS A 372 18.53 16.58 -0.92
C LYS A 372 19.10 16.78 0.50
N ALA A 373 18.54 16.11 1.48
CA ALA A 373 18.99 16.14 2.88
C ALA A 373 20.14 15.15 3.16
N GLU A 374 20.68 14.51 2.16
CA GLU A 374 21.75 13.50 2.25
C GLU A 374 21.43 12.29 3.16
N LEU A 375 20.18 12.04 3.45
CA LEU A 375 19.71 10.84 4.15
C LEU A 375 19.74 9.61 3.24
N ILE A 376 19.55 9.83 1.94
CA ILE A 376 19.65 8.84 0.88
C ILE A 376 20.71 9.30 -0.11
N ARG A 377 21.66 8.43 -0.40
CA ARG A 377 22.63 8.62 -1.46
C ARG A 377 22.36 7.69 -2.63
N GLN A 378 22.46 8.24 -3.85
CA GLN A 378 22.26 7.45 -5.06
C GLN A 378 23.57 6.83 -5.54
N CYS A 379 23.53 5.55 -5.85
CA CYS A 379 24.61 4.81 -6.49
C CYS A 379 24.21 4.52 -7.95
N ASN A 380 24.81 5.19 -8.89
CA ASN A 380 24.50 5.04 -10.32
C ASN A 380 25.37 3.96 -11.00
N ASN A 381 26.48 3.59 -10.40
CA ASN A 381 27.41 2.60 -10.91
C ASN A 381 27.89 1.71 -9.76
N PHE A 382 27.91 0.39 -9.95
CA PHE A 382 28.44 -0.54 -8.95
C PHE A 382 29.92 -0.32 -8.58
N MET A 383 30.71 0.27 -9.48
CA MET A 383 32.11 0.61 -9.17
C MET A 383 32.23 1.63 -8.04
N ASP A 384 31.24 2.50 -7.90
CA ASP A 384 31.22 3.55 -6.87
C ASP A 384 30.64 3.05 -5.53
N LEU A 385 30.06 1.84 -5.49
CA LEU A 385 29.31 1.35 -4.33
C LEU A 385 30.16 1.24 -3.07
N ILE A 386 31.34 0.63 -3.14
CA ILE A 386 32.23 0.45 -2.01
C ILE A 386 32.77 1.79 -1.47
N PRO A 387 33.34 2.69 -2.29
CA PRO A 387 33.72 4.02 -1.85
C PRO A 387 32.57 4.79 -1.21
N LEU A 388 31.36 4.72 -1.79
CA LEU A 388 30.16 5.38 -1.28
C LEU A 388 29.74 4.82 0.10
N ILE A 389 29.86 3.52 0.32
CA ILE A 389 29.56 2.87 1.60
C ILE A 389 30.51 3.39 2.69
N HIS A 390 31.82 3.44 2.43
CA HIS A 390 32.80 3.92 3.41
C HIS A 390 32.60 5.39 3.73
N ASP A 391 32.51 6.24 2.72
CA ASP A 391 32.26 7.67 2.92
C ASP A 391 30.97 7.93 3.70
N PHE A 392 29.89 7.24 3.33
CA PHE A 392 28.61 7.38 3.99
C PHE A 392 28.57 6.80 5.41
N HIS A 393 29.39 5.78 5.70
CA HIS A 393 29.53 5.21 7.03
C HIS A 393 30.15 6.23 8.00
N GLU A 394 31.17 6.96 7.59
CA GLU A 394 31.88 7.92 8.45
C GLU A 394 31.09 9.21 8.69
N GLN A 395 30.15 9.55 7.82
CA GLN A 395 29.34 10.76 7.94
C GLN A 395 28.35 10.65 9.09
N GLU A 396 28.19 11.70 9.91
CA GLU A 396 27.06 11.84 10.81
C GLU A 396 25.83 12.37 10.05
N ILE A 397 24.67 11.77 10.33
CA ILE A 397 23.40 12.20 9.73
C ILE A 397 22.52 12.80 10.80
N ASN A 398 22.06 14.02 10.53
CA ASN A 398 21.04 14.71 11.31
C ASN A 398 19.86 15.07 10.44
N LEU A 399 18.64 14.86 10.95
CA LEU A 399 17.43 15.32 10.28
C LEU A 399 17.41 16.85 10.27
N THR A 400 17.49 17.47 9.10
CA THR A 400 17.42 18.93 8.97
C THR A 400 15.99 19.43 9.22
N ASN A 401 15.85 20.69 9.65
CA ASN A 401 14.54 21.31 9.81
C ASN A 401 13.77 21.35 8.50
N GLU A 402 14.44 21.59 7.39
CA GLU A 402 13.86 21.62 6.04
C GLU A 402 13.25 20.23 5.68
N PHE A 403 13.98 19.16 5.98
CA PHE A 403 13.45 17.80 5.77
C PHE A 403 12.23 17.52 6.64
N ILE A 404 12.26 17.92 7.91
CA ILE A 404 11.15 17.76 8.86
C ILE A 404 9.90 18.51 8.35
N GLU A 405 10.06 19.74 7.86
CA GLU A 405 8.97 20.54 7.28
C GLU A 405 8.37 19.86 6.05
N GLN A 406 9.20 19.36 5.13
CA GLN A 406 8.71 18.65 3.95
C GLN A 406 8.03 17.32 4.34
N ARG A 407 8.58 16.59 5.28
CA ARG A 407 7.95 15.39 5.84
C ARG A 407 6.54 15.70 6.37
N ASP A 408 6.39 16.75 7.18
CA ASP A 408 5.12 17.12 7.78
C ASP A 408 4.11 17.69 6.75
N LYS A 409 4.61 18.26 5.66
CA LYS A 409 3.79 18.66 4.51
C LYS A 409 3.21 17.45 3.78
N TYR A 410 4.02 16.42 3.54
CA TYR A 410 3.60 15.22 2.80
C TYR A 410 2.77 14.25 3.65
N PHE A 411 2.99 14.21 4.97
CA PHE A 411 2.33 13.26 5.87
C PHE A 411 1.39 13.90 6.89
N TYR A 412 1.14 15.19 6.80
CA TYR A 412 0.25 15.93 7.68
C TYR A 412 0.45 15.63 9.16
N LYS A 413 1.41 16.33 9.77
CA LYS A 413 1.76 16.18 11.19
C LYS A 413 2.18 14.74 11.52
N PHE A 414 3.40 14.39 11.19
CA PHE A 414 3.97 13.12 11.59
C PHE A 414 4.24 13.10 13.11
N ASP A 415 3.17 12.88 13.89
CA ASP A 415 3.12 13.07 15.35
C ASP A 415 2.53 11.88 16.11
N GLY A 416 2.27 10.76 15.43
CA GLY A 416 1.70 9.55 16.03
C GLY A 416 0.22 9.68 16.46
N LYS A 417 -0.52 10.67 15.94
CA LYS A 417 -1.90 10.96 16.35
C LYS A 417 -2.90 10.91 15.20
N SER A 418 -2.53 10.35 14.05
CA SER A 418 -3.41 10.28 12.88
C SER A 418 -4.65 9.42 13.13
N GLY A 419 -4.48 8.29 13.81
CA GLY A 419 -5.60 7.42 14.19
C GLY A 419 -6.58 8.13 15.14
N LYS A 420 -6.07 8.92 16.09
CA LYS A 420 -6.91 9.74 16.98
C LYS A 420 -7.69 10.79 16.19
N ARG A 421 -7.04 11.54 15.29
CA ARG A 421 -7.73 12.56 14.45
C ARG A 421 -8.79 11.93 13.57
N ALA A 422 -8.52 10.77 12.98
CA ALA A 422 -9.48 10.05 12.17
C ALA A 422 -10.67 9.56 13.00
N ALA A 423 -10.44 9.04 14.21
CA ALA A 423 -11.49 8.63 15.13
C ALA A 423 -12.37 9.82 15.56
N ASP A 424 -11.76 10.94 15.95
CA ASP A 424 -12.48 12.17 16.34
C ASP A 424 -13.36 12.67 15.19
N SER A 425 -12.85 12.70 13.95
CA SER A 425 -13.61 13.10 12.77
C SER A 425 -14.76 12.16 12.45
N ILE A 426 -14.57 10.83 12.57
CA ILE A 426 -15.64 9.85 12.38
C ILE A 426 -16.75 10.03 13.41
N ILE A 427 -16.41 10.20 14.68
CA ILE A 427 -17.37 10.38 15.77
C ILE A 427 -18.19 11.66 15.54
N GLN A 428 -17.52 12.78 15.27
CA GLN A 428 -18.17 14.05 15.00
C GLN A 428 -19.15 13.95 13.82
N PHE A 429 -18.71 13.33 12.72
CA PHE A 429 -19.56 13.09 11.55
C PHE A 429 -20.78 12.23 11.90
N PHE A 430 -20.57 11.13 12.61
CA PHE A 430 -21.63 10.19 13.00
C PHE A 430 -22.68 10.85 13.92
N GLU A 431 -22.25 11.63 14.89
CA GLU A 431 -23.13 12.41 15.78
C GLU A 431 -23.95 13.45 15.00
N THR A 432 -23.31 14.15 14.05
CA THR A 432 -24.00 15.12 13.17
C THR A 432 -25.07 14.43 12.31
N MET A 433 -24.80 13.23 11.81
CA MET A 433 -25.80 12.48 11.02
C MET A 433 -26.97 12.01 11.88
N LYS A 434 -26.73 11.56 13.11
CA LYS A 434 -27.80 11.18 14.06
C LYS A 434 -28.68 12.36 14.42
N SER A 435 -28.13 13.53 14.67
CA SER A 435 -28.92 14.72 15.02
C SER A 435 -29.81 15.24 13.86
N LYS A 436 -29.47 14.91 12.62
CA LYS A 436 -30.28 15.26 11.44
C LYS A 436 -31.39 14.23 11.15
N SER A 437 -31.31 13.05 11.71
CA SER A 437 -32.27 11.95 11.51
C SER A 437 -33.37 11.94 12.59
N ASN A 438 -33.16 12.65 13.69
CA ASN A 438 -34.14 12.93 14.74
C ASN A 438 -34.83 14.27 14.44
#